data_ba6026c16068a91dff19c782d06af110
#
_entry.id   ba6026c16068a91dff19c782d06af110
#
_cell.length_a   1.000
_cell.length_b   1.000
_cell.length_c   1.000
_cell.angle_alpha   90.00
_cell.angle_beta   90.00
_cell.angle_gamma   90.00
#
_symmetry.space_group_name_H-M   'P 1'
#
loop_
_entity.id
_entity.type
_entity.pdbx_description
1 polymer ?
#
loop_
_entity_poly.entity_id
_entity_poly.type
_entity_poly.pdbx_seq_one_letter_code
_entity_poly.pdbx_strand_id
1 'polypeptide(L)'
;MKANKQPRNAKNNSNGATRIIDADGHVRETDEEIIEYMSPGYRNRRDAMLYFPLTPHHGWHRSIPANDFRHQDFRVPDWREWVAKLDEGKFELTVLYPTRFMHIGQIGNPPYAVELCHAYNDYLHDKFLTHDRRFRGMALLPMQDPNAAAKELRRAVKKYGMLGGILPADGLQLPLGHKQYWPVYREADRLDCTLSIHSCNSLRDNDRYLQPNEAATLTHVMPQMRQFTNIMFSGVLNKLKKLRVGFLEAGCGWVPFLMSKIEERLERVDPKERPVLPSELLARKQLFFQCGEEVTTKRDVELLGDNCLLWASDFPHEATRTDMRQLVKEHFARKDLSRKAKKKIIYDNAKRFYAL
;
A
#
# COMPACT_ATOMS: atom_id res chain seq x y z
N MET A 1 -56.24 -34.19 7.47
CA MET A 1 -54.99 -33.89 6.76
C MET A 1 -54.88 -32.39 6.56
N LYS A 2 -54.10 -31.69 7.40
CA LYS A 2 -53.88 -30.22 7.28
C LYS A 2 -52.52 -29.99 6.63
N ALA A 3 -52.51 -29.38 5.47
CA ALA A 3 -51.31 -29.05 4.73
C ALA A 3 -50.55 -27.90 5.42
N ASN A 4 -49.30 -28.16 5.72
CA ASN A 4 -48.39 -27.22 6.34
C ASN A 4 -47.86 -26.24 5.28
N LYS A 5 -48.26 -24.97 5.36
CA LYS A 5 -47.74 -23.92 4.49
C LYS A 5 -46.41 -23.42 5.10
N GLN A 6 -45.29 -23.62 4.37
CA GLN A 6 -44.01 -22.99 4.65
C GLN A 6 -44.12 -21.47 4.55
N PRO A 7 -43.46 -20.69 5.38
CA PRO A 7 -43.46 -19.23 5.27
C PRO A 7 -42.58 -18.78 4.09
N ARG A 8 -43.17 -17.89 3.29
CA ARG A 8 -42.56 -17.24 2.14
C ARG A 8 -41.33 -16.41 2.56
N ASN A 9 -40.27 -16.54 1.78
CA ASN A 9 -39.05 -15.74 1.77
C ASN A 9 -39.24 -14.30 2.26
N ALA A 10 -38.54 -13.96 3.32
CA ALA A 10 -38.26 -12.56 3.68
C ALA A 10 -37.38 -11.98 2.58
N LYS A 11 -37.93 -11.05 1.82
CA LYS A 11 -37.17 -10.19 0.92
C LYS A 11 -36.13 -9.45 1.77
N ASN A 12 -34.86 -9.75 1.56
CA ASN A 12 -33.74 -8.93 2.05
C ASN A 12 -33.87 -7.53 1.45
N ASN A 13 -34.55 -6.66 2.16
CA ASN A 13 -34.41 -5.22 1.99
C ASN A 13 -33.06 -4.81 2.55
N SER A 14 -31.98 -5.10 1.87
CA SER A 14 -30.72 -4.38 2.05
C SER A 14 -30.95 -2.98 1.50
N ASN A 15 -31.43 -2.06 2.34
CA ASN A 15 -31.23 -0.64 2.10
C ASN A 15 -29.74 -0.50 1.74
N GLY A 16 -29.44 -0.01 0.53
CA GLY A 16 -28.09 0.02 -0.04
C GLY A 16 -27.15 0.93 0.73
N ALA A 17 -26.75 0.50 1.93
CA ALA A 17 -25.67 1.12 2.66
C ALA A 17 -24.42 1.05 1.78
N THR A 18 -23.80 2.17 1.54
CA THR A 18 -22.58 2.26 0.76
C THR A 18 -21.50 1.51 1.51
N ARG A 19 -20.94 0.47 0.88
CA ARG A 19 -19.82 -0.29 1.42
C ARG A 19 -18.52 0.45 1.07
N ILE A 20 -17.62 0.54 2.02
CA ILE A 20 -16.37 1.30 1.91
C ILE A 20 -15.21 0.41 2.38
N ILE A 21 -14.18 0.33 1.57
CA ILE A 21 -12.89 -0.26 1.94
C ILE A 21 -11.85 0.86 1.89
N ASP A 22 -11.22 1.09 3.02
CA ASP A 22 -10.04 1.92 3.08
C ASP A 22 -8.83 1.10 2.63
N ALA A 23 -8.29 1.44 1.46
CA ALA A 23 -7.24 0.64 0.84
C ALA A 23 -5.84 0.94 1.40
N ASP A 24 -5.70 2.00 2.20
CA ASP A 24 -4.43 2.44 2.74
C ASP A 24 -4.64 3.27 3.99
N GLY A 25 -4.59 2.61 5.13
CA GLY A 25 -4.55 3.21 6.44
C GLY A 25 -3.23 2.84 7.13
N HIS A 26 -2.80 3.61 8.11
CA HIS A 26 -1.48 3.44 8.69
C HIS A 26 -1.51 3.21 10.20
N VAL A 27 -0.62 2.34 10.67
CA VAL A 27 -0.22 2.32 12.06
C VAL A 27 1.03 3.18 12.23
N ARG A 28 1.15 3.83 13.39
CA ARG A 28 2.38 4.56 13.76
C ARG A 28 3.07 3.79 14.86
N GLU A 29 3.94 2.91 14.45
CA GLU A 29 4.78 2.12 15.33
C GLU A 29 5.85 2.98 16.02
N THR A 30 6.12 2.70 17.30
CA THR A 30 7.22 3.29 18.04
C THR A 30 8.39 2.31 18.17
N ASP A 31 9.59 2.84 18.44
CA ASP A 31 10.77 1.98 18.63
C ASP A 31 10.59 1.06 19.83
N GLU A 32 10.00 1.58 20.92
CA GLU A 32 9.74 0.84 22.14
C GLU A 32 8.82 -0.36 21.89
N GLU A 33 7.73 -0.16 21.14
CA GLU A 33 6.80 -1.21 20.81
C GLU A 33 7.44 -2.29 19.93
N ILE A 34 8.20 -1.90 18.91
CA ILE A 34 8.85 -2.87 18.01
C ILE A 34 9.92 -3.69 18.73
N ILE A 35 10.69 -3.07 19.62
CA ILE A 35 11.72 -3.75 20.41
C ILE A 35 11.13 -4.92 21.22
N GLU A 36 9.89 -4.80 21.70
CA GLU A 36 9.23 -5.87 22.45
C GLU A 36 9.05 -7.16 21.62
N TYR A 37 8.92 -7.04 20.31
CA TYR A 37 8.75 -8.14 19.36
C TYR A 37 10.05 -8.67 18.76
N MET A 38 11.17 -7.99 18.99
CA MET A 38 12.48 -8.43 18.51
C MET A 38 13.00 -9.63 19.32
N SER A 39 13.79 -10.47 18.67
CA SER A 39 14.46 -11.59 19.33
C SER A 39 15.44 -11.11 20.41
N PRO A 40 15.73 -11.95 21.45
CA PRO A 40 16.57 -11.53 22.56
C PRO A 40 17.94 -11.00 22.14
N GLY A 41 18.53 -11.53 21.07
CA GLY A 41 19.84 -11.09 20.57
C GLY A 41 19.84 -9.64 20.09
N TYR A 42 18.74 -9.16 19.54
CA TYR A 42 18.58 -7.77 19.10
C TYR A 42 18.01 -6.88 20.20
N ARG A 43 17.03 -7.39 20.96
CA ARG A 43 16.39 -6.64 22.05
C ARG A 43 17.38 -6.14 23.09
N ASN A 44 18.42 -6.90 23.39
CA ASN A 44 19.41 -6.58 24.42
C ASN A 44 20.55 -5.68 23.91
N ARG A 45 20.58 -5.35 22.63
CA ARG A 45 21.60 -4.48 22.03
C ARG A 45 21.12 -3.04 21.91
N ARG A 46 20.72 -2.44 23.03
CA ARG A 46 20.27 -1.03 23.06
C ARG A 46 21.33 -0.04 22.55
N ASP A 47 22.60 -0.31 22.80
CA ASP A 47 23.73 0.48 22.29
C ASP A 47 23.83 0.45 20.75
N ALA A 48 23.52 -0.68 20.12
CA ALA A 48 23.48 -0.76 18.66
C ALA A 48 22.36 0.11 18.05
N MET A 49 21.26 0.32 18.76
CA MET A 49 20.14 1.16 18.31
C MET A 49 20.46 2.66 18.30
N LEU A 50 21.43 3.11 19.11
CA LEU A 50 21.95 4.48 19.04
C LEU A 50 22.64 4.78 17.71
N TYR A 51 23.28 3.77 17.11
CA TYR A 51 24.00 3.88 15.84
C TYR A 51 23.15 3.41 14.64
N PHE A 52 22.18 2.54 14.89
CA PHE A 52 21.26 1.99 13.88
C PHE A 52 19.83 2.21 14.37
N PRO A 53 19.29 3.42 14.22
CA PRO A 53 17.89 3.66 14.54
C PRO A 53 17.01 2.65 13.82
N LEU A 54 15.95 2.17 14.47
CA LEU A 54 15.02 1.19 13.87
C LEU A 54 14.45 1.71 12.56
N THR A 55 14.28 3.02 12.48
CA THR A 55 13.86 3.67 11.27
C THR A 55 14.91 4.65 10.81
N PRO A 56 15.31 4.64 9.54
CA PRO A 56 16.14 5.69 8.99
C PRO A 56 15.49 7.05 9.27
N HIS A 57 16.23 7.96 9.87
CA HIS A 57 15.77 9.32 9.97
C HIS A 57 15.73 9.92 8.57
N HIS A 58 14.56 10.38 8.16
CA HIS A 58 14.47 11.16 6.94
C HIS A 58 15.34 12.40 7.08
N GLY A 59 16.15 12.70 6.10
CA GLY A 59 16.83 13.99 5.98
C GLY A 59 15.86 15.19 6.01
N TRP A 60 14.62 14.99 5.68
CA TRP A 60 13.44 15.80 5.82
C TRP A 60 13.35 16.50 7.16
N HIS A 61 13.45 15.75 8.26
CA HIS A 61 13.29 16.31 9.60
C HIS A 61 14.39 17.27 9.99
N ARG A 62 15.51 17.29 9.28
CA ARG A 62 16.63 18.20 9.59
C ARG A 62 16.48 19.59 9.00
N SER A 63 15.68 19.73 7.96
CA SER A 63 15.56 20.99 7.20
C SER A 63 14.18 21.62 7.27
N ILE A 64 13.19 20.97 7.90
CA ILE A 64 11.84 21.52 8.02
C ILE A 64 11.77 22.46 9.24
N PRO A 65 11.43 23.75 9.06
CA PRO A 65 11.09 24.62 10.17
C PRO A 65 9.92 24.05 10.98
N ALA A 66 9.95 24.20 12.30
CA ALA A 66 8.94 23.66 13.22
C ALA A 66 7.48 24.08 12.88
N ASN A 67 7.30 25.17 12.16
CA ASN A 67 6.00 25.66 11.72
C ASN A 67 5.44 24.96 10.48
N ASP A 68 6.24 24.18 9.72
CA ASP A 68 5.79 23.45 8.53
C ASP A 68 5.14 22.11 8.88
N PHE A 69 5.21 21.67 10.14
CA PHE A 69 4.54 20.47 10.63
C PHE A 69 3.04 20.67 10.94
N ARG A 70 2.48 21.84 10.69
CA ARG A 70 1.08 22.17 11.02
C ARG A 70 0.04 21.24 10.41
N HIS A 71 0.36 20.59 9.31
CA HIS A 71 -0.55 19.72 8.56
C HIS A 71 -0.31 18.23 8.81
N GLN A 72 0.69 17.87 9.61
CA GLN A 72 0.98 16.48 9.94
C GLN A 72 0.35 16.10 11.28
N ASP A 73 -0.29 14.95 11.31
CA ASP A 73 -0.74 14.33 12.54
C ASP A 73 0.36 13.43 13.10
N PHE A 74 0.94 13.84 14.23
CA PHE A 74 1.98 13.06 14.93
C PHE A 74 1.43 12.14 16.01
N ARG A 75 0.10 12.05 16.17
CA ARG A 75 -0.49 11.11 17.11
C ARG A 75 -0.14 9.69 16.73
N VAL A 76 -0.07 8.84 17.74
CA VAL A 76 0.09 7.39 17.59
C VAL A 76 -1.27 6.76 17.94
N PRO A 77 -2.20 6.63 16.98
CA PRO A 77 -3.51 6.09 17.24
C PRO A 77 -3.40 4.61 17.60
N ASP A 78 -4.01 4.21 18.70
CA ASP A 78 -4.19 2.81 19.05
C ASP A 78 -5.35 2.17 18.24
N TRP A 79 -5.56 0.89 18.44
CA TRP A 79 -6.65 0.18 17.76
C TRP A 79 -8.05 0.71 18.13
N ARG A 80 -8.24 1.31 19.33
CA ARG A 80 -9.53 1.86 19.77
C ARG A 80 -9.86 3.13 19.02
N GLU A 81 -8.87 3.99 18.84
CA GLU A 81 -9.01 5.20 18.01
C GLU A 81 -9.32 4.83 16.56
N TRP A 82 -8.63 3.83 16.01
CA TRP A 82 -8.93 3.29 14.71
C TRP A 82 -10.36 2.75 14.59
N VAL A 83 -10.84 1.99 15.58
CA VAL A 83 -12.24 1.50 15.62
C VAL A 83 -13.22 2.66 15.57
N ALA A 84 -12.98 3.72 16.36
CA ALA A 84 -13.82 4.92 16.33
C ALA A 84 -13.84 5.57 14.93
N LYS A 85 -12.71 5.59 14.22
CA LYS A 85 -12.61 6.10 12.84
C LYS A 85 -13.36 5.22 11.83
N LEU A 86 -13.28 3.91 11.96
CA LEU A 86 -14.05 2.98 11.14
C LEU A 86 -15.56 3.17 11.34
N ASP A 87 -15.99 3.37 12.59
CA ASP A 87 -17.40 3.63 12.93
C ASP A 87 -17.86 4.99 12.39
N GLU A 88 -17.02 6.02 12.52
CA GLU A 88 -17.28 7.37 12.03
C GLU A 88 -17.50 7.37 10.51
N GLY A 89 -16.63 6.75 9.73
CA GLY A 89 -16.72 6.65 8.27
C GLY A 89 -17.64 5.55 7.77
N LYS A 90 -18.14 4.66 8.66
CA LYS A 90 -18.89 3.44 8.33
C LYS A 90 -18.12 2.52 7.40
N PHE A 91 -16.83 2.36 7.65
CA PHE A 91 -15.96 1.50 6.84
C PHE A 91 -16.28 0.03 7.11
N GLU A 92 -16.30 -0.75 6.04
CA GLU A 92 -16.40 -2.22 6.13
C GLU A 92 -15.09 -2.81 6.63
N LEU A 93 -13.97 -2.27 6.16
CA LEU A 93 -12.63 -2.58 6.64
C LEU A 93 -11.61 -1.51 6.23
N THR A 94 -10.46 -1.52 6.89
CA THR A 94 -9.23 -0.82 6.50
C THR A 94 -8.08 -1.80 6.35
N VAL A 95 -7.16 -1.50 5.46
CA VAL A 95 -5.92 -2.25 5.26
C VAL A 95 -4.77 -1.43 5.83
N LEU A 96 -4.12 -1.98 6.87
CA LEU A 96 -3.11 -1.28 7.66
C LEU A 96 -1.70 -1.52 7.12
N TYR A 97 -0.98 -0.43 6.96
CA TYR A 97 0.40 -0.31 6.53
C TYR A 97 1.27 0.29 7.64
N PRO A 98 2.61 0.11 7.60
CA PRO A 98 3.50 0.83 8.49
C PRO A 98 3.57 2.32 8.13
N THR A 99 4.02 3.14 9.07
CA THR A 99 4.44 4.52 8.79
C THR A 99 5.97 4.57 8.68
N ARG A 100 6.66 4.27 9.77
CA ARG A 100 8.11 4.44 9.86
C ARG A 100 8.86 3.36 9.07
N PHE A 101 8.36 2.14 9.07
CA PHE A 101 9.00 1.02 8.36
C PHE A 101 8.77 1.00 6.85
N MET A 102 8.06 1.97 6.28
CA MET A 102 8.08 2.15 4.82
C MET A 102 9.50 2.41 4.28
N HIS A 103 10.39 2.89 5.14
CA HIS A 103 11.81 3.08 4.83
C HIS A 103 12.67 1.81 4.97
N ILE A 104 12.07 0.64 5.15
CA ILE A 104 12.80 -0.63 5.34
C ILE A 104 13.84 -0.90 4.24
N GLY A 105 13.59 -0.44 3.02
CA GLY A 105 14.53 -0.57 1.90
C GLY A 105 15.90 0.07 2.13
N GLN A 106 16.00 1.00 3.07
CA GLN A 106 17.23 1.73 3.40
C GLN A 106 18.10 1.01 4.44
N ILE A 107 17.59 -0.04 5.07
CA ILE A 107 18.37 -0.87 5.99
C ILE A 107 19.37 -1.69 5.20
N GLY A 108 20.66 -1.36 5.31
CA GLY A 108 21.72 -1.99 4.52
C GLY A 108 22.15 -3.38 5.02
N ASN A 109 21.71 -3.81 6.20
CA ASN A 109 22.04 -5.11 6.81
C ASN A 109 20.89 -6.10 6.63
N PRO A 110 20.99 -7.13 5.76
CA PRO A 110 19.89 -8.05 5.49
C PRO A 110 19.39 -8.82 6.72
N PRO A 111 20.23 -9.42 7.60
CA PRO A 111 19.75 -10.07 8.81
C PRO A 111 18.95 -9.12 9.73
N TYR A 112 19.37 -7.87 9.84
CA TYR A 112 18.65 -6.89 10.63
C TYR A 112 17.31 -6.49 9.99
N ALA A 113 17.26 -6.33 8.68
CA ALA A 113 16.01 -6.09 7.97
C ALA A 113 15.02 -7.26 8.14
N VAL A 114 15.50 -8.50 8.14
CA VAL A 114 14.68 -9.69 8.42
C VAL A 114 14.09 -9.63 9.83
N GLU A 115 14.90 -9.31 10.82
CA GLU A 115 14.45 -9.18 12.20
C GLU A 115 13.38 -8.10 12.37
N LEU A 116 13.61 -6.91 11.80
CA LEU A 116 12.66 -5.81 11.85
C LEU A 116 11.32 -6.15 11.18
N CYS A 117 11.36 -6.81 10.03
CA CYS A 117 10.13 -7.21 9.33
C CYS A 117 9.35 -8.25 10.14
N HIS A 118 10.02 -9.22 10.76
CA HIS A 118 9.38 -10.18 11.65
C HIS A 118 8.72 -9.49 12.85
N ALA A 119 9.48 -8.62 13.53
CA ALA A 119 8.99 -7.88 14.69
C ALA A 119 7.77 -7.00 14.34
N TYR A 120 7.85 -6.26 13.23
CA TYR A 120 6.73 -5.45 12.77
C TYR A 120 5.47 -6.29 12.45
N ASN A 121 5.62 -7.40 11.74
CA ASN A 121 4.48 -8.22 11.37
C ASN A 121 3.82 -8.88 12.59
N ASP A 122 4.60 -9.28 13.59
CA ASP A 122 4.09 -9.78 14.87
C ASP A 122 3.41 -8.66 15.68
N TYR A 123 4.00 -7.46 15.73
CA TYR A 123 3.41 -6.26 16.30
C TYR A 123 2.06 -5.91 15.67
N LEU A 124 2.02 -5.79 14.34
CA LEU A 124 0.78 -5.43 13.63
C LEU A 124 -0.34 -6.43 13.93
N HIS A 125 -0.02 -7.73 13.89
CA HIS A 125 -0.98 -8.77 14.22
C HIS A 125 -1.51 -8.60 15.64
N ASP A 126 -0.62 -8.52 16.61
CA ASP A 126 -0.97 -8.54 18.04
C ASP A 126 -1.67 -7.25 18.50
N LYS A 127 -1.13 -6.09 18.10
CA LYS A 127 -1.66 -4.78 18.53
C LYS A 127 -2.89 -4.29 17.77
N PHE A 128 -3.15 -4.82 16.56
CA PHE A 128 -4.26 -4.35 15.73
C PHE A 128 -5.15 -5.48 15.19
N LEU A 129 -4.60 -6.45 14.45
CA LEU A 129 -5.43 -7.35 13.66
C LEU A 129 -6.31 -8.28 14.52
N THR A 130 -5.92 -8.53 15.77
CA THR A 130 -6.69 -9.36 16.72
C THR A 130 -7.83 -8.61 17.40
N HIS A 131 -7.87 -7.27 17.34
CA HIS A 131 -8.80 -6.46 18.12
C HIS A 131 -10.11 -6.14 17.42
N ASP A 132 -10.12 -6.00 16.09
CA ASP A 132 -11.35 -5.80 15.33
C ASP A 132 -11.27 -6.55 13.99
N ARG A 133 -12.35 -7.25 13.64
CA ARG A 133 -12.44 -8.00 12.38
C ARG A 133 -12.36 -7.14 11.11
N ARG A 134 -12.49 -5.83 11.24
CA ARG A 134 -12.38 -4.88 10.13
C ARG A 134 -10.93 -4.50 9.81
N PHE A 135 -10.00 -4.79 10.71
CA PHE A 135 -8.58 -4.62 10.42
C PHE A 135 -8.06 -5.73 9.51
N ARG A 136 -7.33 -5.34 8.51
CA ARG A 136 -6.50 -6.19 7.67
C ARG A 136 -5.11 -5.60 7.65
N GLY A 137 -4.11 -6.42 7.38
CA GLY A 137 -2.72 -5.97 7.35
C GLY A 137 -2.00 -6.36 6.09
N MET A 138 -0.98 -5.57 5.76
CA MET A 138 0.01 -5.90 4.76
C MET A 138 1.34 -6.22 5.44
N ALA A 139 1.96 -7.31 5.04
CA ALA A 139 3.22 -7.76 5.60
C ALA A 139 4.39 -6.88 5.13
N LEU A 140 5.20 -6.41 6.06
CA LEU A 140 6.49 -5.82 5.75
C LEU A 140 7.48 -6.91 5.33
N LEU A 141 8.17 -6.70 4.21
CA LEU A 141 9.03 -7.73 3.61
C LEU A 141 10.50 -7.30 3.57
N PRO A 142 11.42 -8.14 4.06
CA PRO A 142 12.86 -7.86 4.03
C PRO A 142 13.46 -8.09 2.65
N MET A 143 13.22 -7.17 1.72
CA MET A 143 13.62 -7.30 0.32
C MET A 143 15.14 -7.35 0.12
N GLN A 144 15.93 -7.02 1.12
CA GLN A 144 17.39 -7.22 1.17
C GLN A 144 17.80 -8.71 1.10
N ASP A 145 16.92 -9.60 1.58
CA ASP A 145 17.00 -11.07 1.38
C ASP A 145 15.70 -11.57 0.76
N PRO A 146 15.61 -11.68 -0.57
CA PRO A 146 14.37 -12.06 -1.25
C PRO A 146 13.86 -13.48 -0.90
N ASN A 147 14.72 -14.38 -0.47
CA ASN A 147 14.31 -15.71 -0.02
C ASN A 147 13.68 -15.65 1.38
N ALA A 148 14.25 -14.86 2.29
CA ALA A 148 13.65 -14.57 3.58
C ALA A 148 12.32 -13.80 3.38
N ALA A 149 12.28 -12.84 2.48
CA ALA A 149 11.06 -12.09 2.16
C ALA A 149 9.92 -13.00 1.66
N ALA A 150 10.21 -13.95 0.77
CA ALA A 150 9.21 -14.92 0.30
C ALA A 150 8.71 -15.84 1.44
N LYS A 151 9.61 -16.25 2.36
CA LYS A 151 9.21 -17.04 3.55
C LYS A 151 8.35 -16.22 4.49
N GLU A 152 8.71 -14.96 4.72
CA GLU A 152 7.96 -14.05 5.59
C GLU A 152 6.58 -13.71 5.01
N LEU A 153 6.47 -13.46 3.72
CA LEU A 153 5.18 -13.30 3.04
C LEU A 153 4.28 -14.51 3.28
N ARG A 154 4.82 -15.73 3.13
CA ARG A 154 4.08 -16.96 3.40
C ARG A 154 3.64 -17.05 4.85
N ARG A 155 4.52 -16.73 5.80
CA ARG A 155 4.21 -16.72 7.24
C ARG A 155 3.07 -15.75 7.54
N ALA A 156 3.18 -14.52 7.10
CA ALA A 156 2.21 -13.47 7.37
C ALA A 156 0.83 -13.78 6.76
N VAL A 157 0.79 -14.25 5.52
CA VAL A 157 -0.48 -14.62 4.86
C VAL A 157 -1.11 -15.86 5.52
N LYS A 158 -0.32 -16.91 5.80
CA LYS A 158 -0.86 -18.17 6.30
C LYS A 158 -1.16 -18.17 7.80
N LYS A 159 -0.32 -17.51 8.60
CA LYS A 159 -0.45 -17.50 10.06
C LYS A 159 -1.35 -16.34 10.54
N TYR A 160 -1.23 -15.16 9.93
CA TYR A 160 -1.90 -13.95 10.40
C TYR A 160 -3.05 -13.47 9.50
N GLY A 161 -3.26 -14.12 8.35
CA GLY A 161 -4.32 -13.72 7.42
C GLY A 161 -4.06 -12.37 6.75
N MET A 162 -2.80 -11.93 6.69
CA MET A 162 -2.45 -10.70 5.98
C MET A 162 -2.72 -10.83 4.49
N LEU A 163 -3.09 -9.72 3.85
CA LEU A 163 -3.59 -9.71 2.47
C LEU A 163 -2.50 -9.76 1.40
N GLY A 164 -1.26 -9.55 1.81
CA GLY A 164 -0.13 -9.52 0.88
C GLY A 164 1.12 -8.91 1.52
N GLY A 165 2.00 -8.37 0.70
CA GLY A 165 3.26 -7.79 1.14
C GLY A 165 3.53 -6.39 0.61
N ILE A 166 4.34 -5.64 1.34
CA ILE A 166 4.78 -4.29 1.02
C ILE A 166 6.18 -4.35 0.42
N LEU A 167 6.36 -3.68 -0.69
CA LEU A 167 7.63 -3.46 -1.36
C LEU A 167 7.99 -1.98 -1.24
N PRO A 168 9.18 -1.63 -0.72
CA PRO A 168 9.59 -0.24 -0.63
C PRO A 168 9.85 0.35 -2.02
N ALA A 169 9.29 1.52 -2.31
CA ALA A 169 9.52 2.19 -3.59
C ALA A 169 10.97 2.67 -3.75
N ASP A 170 11.68 2.89 -2.64
CA ASP A 170 13.06 3.36 -2.64
C ASP A 170 13.94 2.65 -1.60
N GLY A 171 15.25 2.92 -1.63
CA GLY A 171 16.22 2.45 -0.65
C GLY A 171 16.94 1.14 -1.00
N LEU A 172 16.35 0.26 -1.80
CA LEU A 172 17.00 -0.98 -2.24
C LEU A 172 18.14 -0.69 -3.23
N GLN A 173 19.14 -1.57 -3.25
CA GLN A 173 20.29 -1.45 -4.16
C GLN A 173 19.90 -1.64 -5.63
N LEU A 174 18.98 -2.55 -5.90
CA LEU A 174 18.50 -2.89 -7.24
C LEU A 174 17.01 -2.56 -7.37
N PRO A 175 16.55 -2.21 -8.57
CA PRO A 175 15.14 -1.92 -8.81
C PRO A 175 14.29 -3.19 -8.71
N LEU A 176 13.02 -3.02 -8.31
CA LEU A 176 12.11 -4.12 -7.95
C LEU A 176 11.85 -5.15 -9.05
N GLY A 177 11.99 -4.80 -10.33
CA GLY A 177 11.89 -5.78 -11.42
C GLY A 177 13.10 -6.72 -11.57
N HIS A 178 14.20 -6.47 -10.85
CA HIS A 178 15.41 -7.30 -10.95
C HIS A 178 15.14 -8.75 -10.56
N LYS A 179 15.78 -9.68 -11.28
CA LYS A 179 15.52 -11.14 -11.15
C LYS A 179 15.71 -11.68 -9.72
N GLN A 180 16.56 -11.05 -8.91
CA GLN A 180 16.76 -11.49 -7.52
C GLN A 180 15.47 -11.39 -6.68
N TYR A 181 14.54 -10.47 -7.00
CA TYR A 181 13.28 -10.30 -6.28
C TYR A 181 12.15 -11.22 -6.77
N TRP A 182 12.35 -11.95 -7.86
CA TRP A 182 11.33 -12.82 -8.43
C TRP A 182 10.83 -13.94 -7.49
N PRO A 183 11.60 -14.45 -6.51
CA PRO A 183 11.05 -15.36 -5.51
C PRO A 183 9.83 -14.81 -4.78
N VAL A 184 9.83 -13.51 -4.44
CA VAL A 184 8.72 -12.85 -3.76
C VAL A 184 7.49 -12.75 -4.66
N TYR A 185 7.67 -12.35 -5.91
CA TYR A 185 6.58 -12.28 -6.89
C TYR A 185 5.93 -13.64 -7.15
N ARG A 186 6.75 -14.70 -7.30
CA ARG A 186 6.27 -16.08 -7.47
C ARG A 186 5.51 -16.57 -6.25
N GLU A 187 5.98 -16.24 -5.06
CA GLU A 187 5.29 -16.62 -3.83
C GLU A 187 3.96 -15.89 -3.69
N ALA A 188 3.90 -14.60 -4.01
CA ALA A 188 2.66 -13.85 -4.00
C ALA A 188 1.62 -14.41 -5.00
N ASP A 189 2.05 -14.74 -6.21
CA ASP A 189 1.18 -15.40 -7.21
C ASP A 189 0.69 -16.78 -6.73
N ARG A 190 1.57 -17.57 -6.11
CA ARG A 190 1.23 -18.87 -5.53
C ARG A 190 0.20 -18.78 -4.41
N LEU A 191 0.32 -17.75 -3.58
CA LEU A 191 -0.59 -17.49 -2.45
C LEU A 191 -1.89 -16.78 -2.87
N ASP A 192 -1.97 -16.33 -4.13
CA ASP A 192 -3.04 -15.46 -4.63
C ASP A 192 -3.22 -14.19 -3.80
N CYS A 193 -2.11 -13.62 -3.34
CA CYS A 193 -2.09 -12.39 -2.56
C CYS A 193 -1.53 -11.22 -3.37
N THR A 194 -1.59 -10.01 -2.80
CA THR A 194 -1.16 -8.80 -3.49
C THR A 194 0.24 -8.35 -3.07
N LEU A 195 0.87 -7.53 -3.92
CA LEU A 195 2.07 -6.79 -3.55
C LEU A 195 1.78 -5.30 -3.76
N SER A 196 2.00 -4.50 -2.70
CA SER A 196 1.87 -3.06 -2.74
C SER A 196 3.25 -2.42 -2.78
N ILE A 197 3.51 -1.61 -3.80
CA ILE A 197 4.67 -0.73 -3.83
C ILE A 197 4.21 0.58 -3.21
N HIS A 198 4.77 0.89 -2.06
CA HIS A 198 4.34 2.04 -1.29
C HIS A 198 5.38 3.15 -1.34
N SER A 199 4.89 4.38 -1.45
CA SER A 199 5.74 5.56 -1.42
C SER A 199 6.44 5.68 -0.08
N CYS A 200 7.65 6.18 -0.14
CA CYS A 200 8.39 6.68 1.00
C CYS A 200 9.30 7.80 0.48
N ASN A 201 9.61 8.77 1.34
CA ASN A 201 10.52 9.82 0.95
C ASN A 201 11.90 9.25 0.60
N SER A 202 12.40 9.57 -0.59
CA SER A 202 13.75 9.18 -0.99
C SER A 202 14.78 10.01 -0.27
N LEU A 203 15.56 9.41 0.65
CA LEU A 203 16.65 10.12 1.31
C LEU A 203 17.78 10.51 0.35
N ARG A 204 17.95 9.77 -0.74
CA ARG A 204 19.02 10.01 -1.71
C ARG A 204 18.78 11.26 -2.55
N ASP A 205 17.52 11.65 -2.71
CA ASP A 205 17.13 12.78 -3.54
C ASP A 205 16.84 14.04 -2.70
N ASN A 206 16.67 13.92 -1.37
CA ASN A 206 16.31 15.05 -0.50
C ASN A 206 17.34 16.18 -0.50
N ASP A 207 18.62 15.88 -0.65
CA ASP A 207 19.70 16.88 -0.70
C ASP A 207 19.70 17.73 -1.98
N ARG A 208 18.86 17.41 -2.94
CA ARG A 208 18.74 18.10 -4.23
C ARG A 208 17.66 19.17 -4.26
N TYR A 209 16.89 19.29 -3.19
CA TYR A 209 15.77 20.23 -3.11
C TYR A 209 16.09 21.35 -2.14
N LEU A 210 15.64 22.55 -2.51
CA LEU A 210 15.87 23.75 -1.70
C LEU A 210 14.83 23.90 -0.57
N GLN A 211 13.66 23.26 -0.73
CA GLN A 211 12.55 23.39 0.21
C GLN A 211 11.88 22.05 0.47
N PRO A 212 11.38 21.82 1.70
CA PRO A 212 10.69 20.58 2.07
C PRO A 212 9.50 20.24 1.18
N ASN A 213 8.66 21.22 0.86
CA ASN A 213 7.49 21.00 0.01
C ASN A 213 7.86 20.64 -1.44
N GLU A 214 8.97 21.16 -1.95
CA GLU A 214 9.54 20.77 -3.24
C GLU A 214 9.96 19.29 -3.21
N ALA A 215 10.68 18.89 -2.16
CA ALA A 215 11.08 17.51 -1.95
C ALA A 215 9.84 16.59 -1.86
N ALA A 216 8.86 16.92 -1.02
CA ALA A 216 7.64 16.12 -0.85
C ALA A 216 6.87 15.94 -2.16
N THR A 217 6.81 16.96 -3.01
CA THR A 217 6.10 16.89 -4.29
C THR A 217 6.65 15.80 -5.21
N LEU A 218 7.95 15.56 -5.20
CA LEU A 218 8.60 14.65 -6.14
C LEU A 218 9.03 13.32 -5.53
N THR A 219 9.42 13.31 -4.24
CA THR A 219 9.99 12.12 -3.60
C THR A 219 8.98 11.00 -3.36
N HIS A 220 7.68 11.31 -3.35
CA HIS A 220 6.62 10.28 -3.34
C HIS A 220 6.37 9.69 -4.73
N VAL A 221 6.37 10.50 -5.77
CA VAL A 221 5.96 10.08 -7.11
C VAL A 221 7.11 9.45 -7.90
N MET A 222 8.30 10.06 -7.92
CA MET A 222 9.40 9.62 -8.77
C MET A 222 9.91 8.21 -8.48
N PRO A 223 10.05 7.76 -7.21
CA PRO A 223 10.39 6.38 -6.92
C PRO A 223 9.37 5.40 -7.48
N GLN A 224 8.08 5.68 -7.35
CA GLN A 224 7.00 4.85 -7.90
C GLN A 224 7.10 4.75 -9.43
N MET A 225 7.32 5.85 -10.13
CA MET A 225 7.51 5.88 -11.59
C MET A 225 8.71 5.01 -12.02
N ARG A 226 9.83 5.07 -11.27
CA ARG A 226 11.01 4.21 -11.51
C ARG A 226 10.67 2.74 -11.36
N GLN A 227 10.01 2.36 -10.26
CA GLN A 227 9.67 0.96 -10.00
C GLN A 227 8.64 0.44 -11.01
N PHE A 228 7.62 1.25 -11.34
CA PHE A 228 6.65 0.90 -12.37
C PHE A 228 7.35 0.62 -13.69
N THR A 229 8.19 1.55 -14.17
CA THR A 229 8.93 1.38 -15.41
C THR A 229 9.77 0.10 -15.39
N ASN A 230 10.53 -0.10 -14.31
CA ASN A 230 11.42 -1.26 -14.21
C ASN A 230 10.65 -2.60 -14.18
N ILE A 231 9.55 -2.68 -13.44
CA ILE A 231 8.71 -3.88 -13.38
C ILE A 231 8.10 -4.20 -14.75
N MET A 232 7.62 -3.18 -15.48
CA MET A 232 7.06 -3.38 -16.82
C MET A 232 8.10 -3.92 -17.80
N PHE A 233 9.33 -3.40 -17.78
CA PHE A 233 10.41 -3.89 -18.66
C PHE A 233 11.00 -5.23 -18.22
N SER A 234 10.87 -5.62 -16.96
CA SER A 234 11.47 -6.84 -16.43
C SER A 234 10.83 -8.14 -16.93
N GLY A 235 9.56 -8.06 -17.35
CA GLY A 235 8.76 -9.22 -17.72
C GLY A 235 8.36 -10.12 -16.54
N VAL A 236 8.56 -9.70 -15.31
CA VAL A 236 8.22 -10.49 -14.11
C VAL A 236 6.73 -10.88 -14.07
N LEU A 237 5.85 -10.04 -14.60
CA LEU A 237 4.41 -10.28 -14.62
C LEU A 237 3.93 -11.13 -15.81
N ASN A 238 4.82 -11.50 -16.75
CA ASN A 238 4.40 -12.22 -17.96
C ASN A 238 3.67 -13.54 -17.66
N LYS A 239 4.18 -14.31 -16.69
CA LYS A 239 3.67 -15.64 -16.33
C LYS A 239 2.85 -15.68 -15.04
N LEU A 240 2.86 -14.61 -14.26
CA LEU A 240 2.20 -14.53 -12.96
C LEU A 240 0.79 -13.99 -13.16
N LYS A 241 -0.21 -14.89 -13.24
CA LYS A 241 -1.58 -14.53 -13.66
C LYS A 241 -2.49 -14.10 -12.50
N LYS A 242 -2.17 -14.53 -11.28
CA LYS A 242 -2.95 -14.23 -10.09
C LYS A 242 -2.42 -12.99 -9.37
N LEU A 243 -1.15 -12.69 -9.54
CA LEU A 243 -0.48 -11.58 -8.88
C LEU A 243 -1.13 -10.24 -9.28
N ARG A 244 -1.48 -9.48 -8.27
CA ARG A 244 -1.93 -8.09 -8.37
C ARG A 244 -0.90 -7.19 -7.73
N VAL A 245 -0.53 -6.14 -8.44
CA VAL A 245 0.46 -5.15 -7.97
C VAL A 245 -0.21 -3.80 -7.86
N GLY A 246 -0.10 -3.18 -6.69
CA GLY A 246 -0.60 -1.83 -6.41
C GLY A 246 0.52 -0.83 -6.26
N PHE A 247 0.26 0.40 -6.66
CA PHE A 247 1.14 1.56 -6.47
C PHE A 247 0.38 2.57 -5.61
N LEU A 248 0.84 2.76 -4.37
CA LEU A 248 0.10 3.47 -3.34
C LEU A 248 0.78 4.78 -2.96
N GLU A 249 -0.03 5.76 -2.53
CA GLU A 249 0.40 7.07 -2.03
C GLU A 249 1.24 7.92 -3.02
N ALA A 250 1.03 7.73 -4.32
CA ALA A 250 1.72 8.53 -5.34
C ALA A 250 0.76 9.19 -6.33
N GLY A 251 -0.53 9.11 -6.05
CA GLY A 251 -1.55 9.51 -7.00
C GLY A 251 -1.56 8.65 -8.27
N CYS A 252 -2.42 8.98 -9.22
CA CYS A 252 -2.55 8.21 -10.45
C CYS A 252 -2.35 9.02 -11.75
N GLY A 253 -2.25 10.35 -11.66
CA GLY A 253 -2.15 11.22 -12.84
C GLY A 253 -0.90 11.01 -13.70
N TRP A 254 0.18 10.46 -13.14
CA TRP A 254 1.41 10.12 -13.85
C TRP A 254 1.30 8.83 -14.69
N VAL A 255 0.34 7.95 -14.37
CA VAL A 255 0.25 6.60 -14.94
C VAL A 255 -0.03 6.60 -16.43
N PRO A 256 -1.04 7.33 -16.96
CA PRO A 256 -1.33 7.31 -18.39
C PRO A 256 -0.16 7.77 -19.24
N PHE A 257 0.52 8.83 -18.79
CA PHE A 257 1.71 9.36 -19.47
C PHE A 257 2.83 8.31 -19.53
N LEU A 258 3.15 7.71 -18.38
CA LEU A 258 4.27 6.77 -18.30
C LEU A 258 3.96 5.46 -19.03
N MET A 259 2.72 4.97 -18.96
CA MET A 259 2.28 3.82 -19.74
C MET A 259 2.49 4.02 -21.23
N SER A 260 2.07 5.16 -21.79
CA SER A 260 2.23 5.44 -23.22
C SER A 260 3.72 5.44 -23.61
N LYS A 261 4.59 5.99 -22.75
CA LYS A 261 6.04 5.99 -23.00
C LYS A 261 6.67 4.60 -22.94
N ILE A 262 6.21 3.76 -22.02
CA ILE A 262 6.68 2.37 -21.90
C ILE A 262 6.22 1.57 -23.12
N GLU A 263 4.95 1.66 -23.50
CA GLU A 263 4.38 0.92 -24.62
C GLU A 263 5.03 1.30 -25.95
N GLU A 264 5.24 2.59 -26.20
CA GLU A 264 6.01 3.07 -27.37
C GLU A 264 7.38 2.38 -27.50
N ARG A 265 8.05 2.10 -26.37
CA ARG A 265 9.35 1.42 -26.37
C ARG A 265 9.22 -0.09 -26.55
N LEU A 266 8.24 -0.71 -25.85
CA LEU A 266 8.02 -2.15 -25.91
C LEU A 266 7.50 -2.61 -27.28
N GLU A 267 6.74 -1.80 -27.99
CA GLU A 267 6.26 -2.11 -29.36
C GLU A 267 7.38 -2.25 -30.39
N ARG A 268 8.58 -1.72 -30.09
CA ARG A 268 9.78 -1.88 -30.93
C ARG A 268 10.52 -3.19 -30.69
N VAL A 269 10.13 -3.95 -29.67
CA VAL A 269 10.69 -5.26 -29.34
C VAL A 269 9.86 -6.35 -30.02
N ASP A 270 10.51 -7.42 -30.50
CA ASP A 270 9.79 -8.58 -31.08
C ASP A 270 8.65 -9.02 -30.14
N PRO A 271 7.42 -9.15 -30.62
CA PRO A 271 6.29 -9.58 -29.81
C PRO A 271 6.48 -10.91 -29.05
N LYS A 272 7.38 -11.78 -29.53
CA LYS A 272 7.70 -13.05 -28.86
C LYS A 272 8.62 -12.88 -27.65
N GLU A 273 9.41 -11.80 -27.63
CA GLU A 273 10.43 -11.53 -26.62
C GLU A 273 10.04 -10.42 -25.65
N ARG A 274 9.11 -9.55 -26.06
CA ARG A 274 8.74 -8.40 -25.25
C ARG A 274 7.94 -8.78 -24.01
N PRO A 275 8.08 -8.00 -22.93
CA PRO A 275 7.17 -8.06 -21.79
C PRO A 275 5.72 -7.80 -22.21
N VAL A 276 4.78 -8.30 -21.40
CA VAL A 276 3.35 -7.95 -21.53
C VAL A 276 3.20 -6.44 -21.37
N LEU A 277 2.40 -5.83 -22.25
CA LEU A 277 2.18 -4.39 -22.20
C LEU A 277 1.42 -3.97 -20.93
N PRO A 278 1.70 -2.78 -20.38
CA PRO A 278 0.95 -2.24 -19.24
C PRO A 278 -0.58 -2.23 -19.47
N SER A 279 -1.06 -1.86 -20.65
CA SER A 279 -2.47 -1.90 -21.01
C SER A 279 -3.07 -3.32 -20.96
N GLU A 280 -2.31 -4.33 -21.38
CA GLU A 280 -2.74 -5.74 -21.25
C GLU A 280 -2.81 -6.17 -19.78
N LEU A 281 -1.86 -5.72 -18.93
CA LEU A 281 -1.89 -6.01 -17.49
C LEU A 281 -3.06 -5.31 -16.79
N LEU A 282 -3.42 -4.10 -17.21
CA LEU A 282 -4.65 -3.42 -16.75
C LEU A 282 -5.90 -4.21 -17.15
N ALA A 283 -5.99 -4.65 -18.40
CA ALA A 283 -7.11 -5.47 -18.88
C ALA A 283 -7.23 -6.78 -18.09
N ARG A 284 -6.11 -7.37 -17.67
CA ARG A 284 -6.05 -8.55 -16.80
C ARG A 284 -6.35 -8.23 -15.33
N LYS A 285 -6.52 -6.95 -14.96
CA LYS A 285 -6.74 -6.48 -13.57
C LYS A 285 -5.60 -6.86 -12.63
N GLN A 286 -4.39 -6.75 -13.12
CA GLN A 286 -3.16 -7.04 -12.36
C GLN A 286 -2.47 -5.76 -11.84
N LEU A 287 -2.85 -4.56 -12.33
CA LEU A 287 -2.30 -3.28 -11.91
C LEU A 287 -3.38 -2.43 -11.23
N PHE A 288 -3.00 -1.82 -10.11
CA PHE A 288 -3.85 -0.94 -9.31
C PHE A 288 -3.07 0.30 -8.86
N PHE A 289 -3.77 1.43 -8.73
CA PHE A 289 -3.16 2.71 -8.37
C PHE A 289 -4.05 3.43 -7.37
N GLN A 290 -3.47 3.93 -6.30
CA GLN A 290 -4.21 4.80 -5.40
C GLN A 290 -4.43 6.14 -6.09
N CYS A 291 -5.67 6.57 -6.16
CA CYS A 291 -6.03 7.91 -6.57
C CYS A 291 -6.29 8.75 -5.32
N GLY A 292 -5.71 9.92 -5.29
CA GLY A 292 -5.97 10.91 -4.25
C GLY A 292 -7.11 11.85 -4.65
N GLU A 293 -6.96 13.10 -4.26
CA GLU A 293 -7.90 14.18 -4.56
C GLU A 293 -7.55 14.92 -5.87
N GLU A 294 -6.74 14.30 -6.71
CA GLU A 294 -6.26 14.94 -7.92
C GLU A 294 -7.44 15.36 -8.81
N VAL A 295 -7.33 16.57 -9.30
CA VAL A 295 -8.26 17.13 -10.29
C VAL A 295 -8.24 16.34 -11.60
N THR A 296 -7.18 15.56 -11.83
CA THR A 296 -7.00 14.72 -13.02
C THR A 296 -7.79 13.42 -12.97
N THR A 297 -8.30 12.98 -11.83
CA THR A 297 -8.91 11.64 -11.65
C THR A 297 -9.97 11.30 -12.72
N LYS A 298 -10.77 12.28 -13.16
CA LYS A 298 -11.71 12.06 -14.27
C LYS A 298 -10.97 11.62 -15.53
N ARG A 299 -9.91 12.34 -15.89
CA ARG A 299 -9.08 12.03 -17.06
C ARG A 299 -8.39 10.68 -16.93
N ASP A 300 -7.95 10.37 -15.72
CA ASP A 300 -7.31 9.08 -15.43
C ASP A 300 -8.30 7.93 -15.58
N VAL A 301 -9.55 8.09 -15.13
CA VAL A 301 -10.65 7.13 -15.37
C VAL A 301 -10.94 6.96 -16.86
N GLU A 302 -10.91 8.03 -17.65
CA GLU A 302 -11.11 7.97 -19.10
C GLU A 302 -9.99 7.20 -19.81
N LEU A 303 -8.74 7.34 -19.36
CA LEU A 303 -7.56 6.75 -19.99
C LEU A 303 -7.23 5.33 -19.48
N LEU A 304 -7.38 5.08 -18.19
CA LEU A 304 -7.05 3.79 -17.55
C LEU A 304 -8.25 2.89 -17.35
N GLY A 305 -9.45 3.46 -17.43
CA GLY A 305 -10.67 2.79 -16.99
C GLY A 305 -10.90 2.92 -15.48
N ASP A 306 -12.11 2.53 -15.06
CA ASP A 306 -12.57 2.67 -13.66
C ASP A 306 -12.30 1.42 -12.80
N ASN A 307 -11.47 0.46 -13.25
CA ASN A 307 -11.29 -0.84 -12.61
C ASN A 307 -9.96 -1.00 -11.84
N CYS A 308 -9.11 0.00 -11.86
CA CYS A 308 -7.74 -0.06 -11.33
C CYS A 308 -7.43 1.00 -10.27
N LEU A 309 -8.36 1.93 -10.01
CA LEU A 309 -8.15 3.02 -9.06
C LEU A 309 -8.66 2.63 -7.67
N LEU A 310 -7.89 2.99 -6.64
CA LEU A 310 -8.18 2.70 -5.23
C LEU A 310 -8.35 4.01 -4.46
N TRP A 311 -9.35 4.06 -3.58
CA TRP A 311 -9.51 5.12 -2.60
C TRP A 311 -8.88 4.73 -1.27
N ALA A 312 -8.32 5.71 -0.56
CA ALA A 312 -7.72 5.53 0.74
C ALA A 312 -7.93 6.75 1.64
N SER A 313 -7.88 6.53 2.95
CA SER A 313 -7.94 7.61 3.93
C SER A 313 -6.57 8.20 4.21
N ASP A 314 -5.54 7.39 4.12
CA ASP A 314 -4.17 7.71 4.54
C ASP A 314 -4.08 8.17 6.02
N PHE A 315 -5.09 7.78 6.83
CA PHE A 315 -5.09 8.11 8.25
C PHE A 315 -4.00 7.29 8.97
N PRO A 316 -3.20 7.89 9.85
CA PRO A 316 -3.30 9.22 10.45
C PRO A 316 -2.24 10.22 9.95
N HIS A 317 -1.83 10.17 8.68
CA HIS A 317 -0.69 10.96 8.21
C HIS A 317 -0.95 12.46 8.21
N GLU A 318 -2.14 12.89 7.83
CA GLU A 318 -2.46 14.31 7.73
C GLU A 318 -3.45 14.76 8.82
N ALA A 319 -3.07 15.77 9.61
CA ALA A 319 -3.92 16.32 10.67
C ALA A 319 -5.24 16.88 10.16
N THR A 320 -5.29 17.35 8.92
CA THR A 320 -6.47 17.93 8.28
C THR A 320 -7.43 16.88 7.72
N ARG A 321 -7.04 15.62 7.62
CA ARG A 321 -7.83 14.52 7.03
C ARG A 321 -8.28 13.49 8.05
N THR A 322 -8.65 13.91 9.23
CA THR A 322 -9.05 13.03 10.34
C THR A 322 -10.53 12.79 10.46
N ASP A 323 -11.38 13.54 9.74
CA ASP A 323 -12.84 13.35 9.69
C ASP A 323 -13.22 12.36 8.57
N MET A 324 -13.41 11.08 8.93
CA MET A 324 -13.74 10.02 8.00
C MET A 324 -15.07 10.21 7.29
N ARG A 325 -16.06 10.84 7.94
CA ARG A 325 -17.35 11.15 7.30
C ARG A 325 -17.17 12.19 6.21
N GLN A 326 -16.34 13.20 6.48
CA GLN A 326 -16.07 14.25 5.51
C GLN A 326 -15.33 13.71 4.30
N LEU A 327 -14.30 12.89 4.48
CA LEU A 327 -13.56 12.24 3.38
C LEU A 327 -14.48 11.41 2.47
N VAL A 328 -15.35 10.60 3.07
CA VAL A 328 -16.33 9.80 2.32
C VAL A 328 -17.33 10.71 1.59
N LYS A 329 -17.82 11.76 2.25
CA LYS A 329 -18.73 12.73 1.65
C LYS A 329 -18.11 13.45 0.46
N GLU A 330 -16.86 13.86 0.55
CA GLU A 330 -16.09 14.50 -0.53
C GLU A 330 -15.97 13.58 -1.73
N HIS A 331 -15.60 12.31 -1.52
CA HIS A 331 -15.55 11.31 -2.59
C HIS A 331 -16.90 11.21 -3.33
N PHE A 332 -18.01 11.12 -2.62
CA PHE A 332 -19.34 11.02 -3.25
C PHE A 332 -19.86 12.33 -3.82
N ALA A 333 -19.40 13.47 -3.31
CA ALA A 333 -19.78 14.80 -3.81
C ALA A 333 -19.14 15.15 -5.16
N ARG A 334 -18.08 14.45 -5.58
CA ARG A 334 -17.41 14.68 -6.87
C ARG A 334 -18.43 14.61 -8.03
N LYS A 335 -18.56 15.70 -8.78
CA LYS A 335 -19.49 15.80 -9.92
C LYS A 335 -18.86 15.30 -11.24
N ASP A 336 -17.56 15.20 -11.26
CA ASP A 336 -16.75 14.79 -12.41
C ASP A 336 -16.69 13.28 -12.63
N LEU A 337 -17.07 12.48 -11.63
CA LEU A 337 -17.07 11.02 -11.70
C LEU A 337 -18.51 10.47 -11.72
N SER A 338 -18.73 9.42 -12.52
CA SER A 338 -19.99 8.70 -12.52
C SER A 338 -20.22 7.98 -11.17
N ARG A 339 -21.49 7.75 -10.82
CA ARG A 339 -21.85 6.96 -9.61
C ARG A 339 -21.19 5.58 -9.59
N LYS A 340 -21.09 4.94 -10.79
CA LYS A 340 -20.44 3.63 -10.96
C LYS A 340 -18.95 3.70 -10.68
N ALA A 341 -18.24 4.69 -11.23
CA ALA A 341 -16.80 4.88 -11.00
C ALA A 341 -16.52 5.13 -9.51
N LYS A 342 -17.28 6.02 -8.85
CA LYS A 342 -17.14 6.28 -7.41
C LYS A 342 -17.25 5.00 -6.57
N LYS A 343 -18.27 4.16 -6.86
CA LYS A 343 -18.45 2.88 -6.14
C LYS A 343 -17.27 1.93 -6.37
N LYS A 344 -16.78 1.83 -7.59
CA LYS A 344 -15.63 0.98 -7.89
C LYS A 344 -14.37 1.43 -7.17
N ILE A 345 -14.08 2.73 -7.20
CA ILE A 345 -12.90 3.34 -6.60
C ILE A 345 -12.89 3.12 -5.08
N ILE A 346 -14.02 3.35 -4.40
CA ILE A 346 -14.09 3.28 -2.94
C ILE A 346 -14.33 1.86 -2.39
N TYR A 347 -14.68 0.90 -3.25
CA TYR A 347 -15.01 -0.45 -2.77
C TYR A 347 -14.60 -1.58 -3.72
N ASP A 348 -15.18 -1.65 -4.93
CA ASP A 348 -15.10 -2.88 -5.75
C ASP A 348 -13.65 -3.19 -6.18
N ASN A 349 -12.85 -2.16 -6.44
CA ASN A 349 -11.45 -2.31 -6.85
C ASN A 349 -10.56 -2.76 -5.69
N ALA A 350 -10.71 -2.17 -4.51
CA ALA A 350 -9.99 -2.59 -3.32
C ALA A 350 -10.32 -4.04 -2.96
N LYS A 351 -11.62 -4.41 -3.03
CA LYS A 351 -12.05 -5.79 -2.84
C LYS A 351 -11.34 -6.75 -3.80
N ARG A 352 -11.22 -6.38 -5.07
CA ARG A 352 -10.52 -7.19 -6.08
C ARG A 352 -9.03 -7.21 -5.86
N PHE A 353 -8.44 -6.06 -5.59
CA PHE A 353 -7.00 -5.93 -5.35
C PHE A 353 -6.56 -6.84 -4.23
N TYR A 354 -7.25 -6.81 -3.10
CA TYR A 354 -6.92 -7.59 -1.91
C TYR A 354 -7.50 -9.03 -1.90
N ALA A 355 -8.25 -9.44 -2.92
CA ALA A 355 -8.90 -10.76 -3.00
C ALA A 355 -9.85 -11.04 -1.80
N LEU A 356 -10.68 -10.04 -1.43
CA LEU A 356 -11.62 -10.09 -0.29
C LEU A 356 -12.99 -10.68 -0.67
#